data_e07d6404bcf86030952408689d31d056
#
_entry.id   e07d6404bcf86030952408689d31d056
#
_cell.length_a   1.000
_cell.length_b   1.000
_cell.length_c   1.000
_cell.angle_alpha   90.00
_cell.angle_beta   90.00
_cell.angle_gamma   90.00
#
_symmetry.space_group_name_H-M   'P 1'
#
loop_
_entity.id
_entity.type
_entity.pdbx_description
1 polymer ?
#
loop_
_entity_poly.entity_id
_entity_poly.type
_entity_poly.pdbx_seq_one_letter_code
_entity_poly.pdbx_strand_id
1 'polypeptide(L)'
;MDSFPYIKKLAEIRQGLVADPSRPDPSWVRITTITMISKFLQEIDLKKFKEKFKELGSVTVRRKGSKFRGFEWKMKDTAFYNQVTIGYEDAYSRKSIKIFGNGAIQVAGCSDLYDCRRILKQLSFILASVLELEVPPPVADADVKMINTNFSLNSSVNLNKIIAKFAKVPGFKVTFDPDRYSAVKVKFVPGLGMKQVTASIFSTGRIIVTGAQTLDEIAQSYKILNENLDATIFVKPVDAPELFGTVMGATFEEWVRVLGTK
;
A
#
# COMPACT_ATOMS: atom_id res chain seq x y z
N MET A 1 -11.61 -2.08 11.72
CA MET A 1 -11.77 -0.84 10.91
C MET A 1 -12.99 -1.07 10.05
N ASP A 2 -14.02 -0.29 10.24
CA ASP A 2 -15.22 -0.35 9.44
C ASP A 2 -14.92 0.32 8.08
N SER A 3 -14.85 -0.49 7.02
CA SER A 3 -14.57 -0.02 5.66
C SER A 3 -15.82 0.48 4.91
N PHE A 4 -16.98 0.25 5.49
CA PHE A 4 -18.26 0.52 4.85
C PHE A 4 -18.50 2.01 4.51
N PRO A 5 -18.29 2.96 5.43
CA PRO A 5 -18.43 4.39 5.12
C PRO A 5 -17.47 4.85 4.02
N TYR A 6 -16.27 4.28 3.99
CA TYR A 6 -15.28 4.58 2.97
C TYR A 6 -15.73 4.15 1.57
N ILE A 7 -16.27 2.93 1.45
CA ILE A 7 -16.73 2.40 0.16
C ILE A 7 -17.91 3.24 -0.36
N LYS A 8 -18.84 3.58 0.50
CA LYS A 8 -19.95 4.47 0.15
C LYS A 8 -19.47 5.84 -0.34
N LYS A 9 -18.58 6.48 0.41
CA LYS A 9 -17.98 7.76 0.03
C LYS A 9 -17.23 7.68 -1.30
N LEU A 10 -16.46 6.62 -1.53
CA LEU A 10 -15.74 6.42 -2.79
C LEU A 10 -16.69 6.20 -3.97
N ALA A 11 -17.80 5.47 -3.75
CA ALA A 11 -18.85 5.28 -4.75
C ALA A 11 -19.52 6.60 -5.14
N GLU A 12 -19.88 7.43 -4.16
CA GLU A 12 -20.47 8.76 -4.38
C GLU A 12 -19.51 9.67 -5.18
N ILE A 13 -18.23 9.71 -4.81
CA ILE A 13 -17.21 10.47 -5.54
C ILE A 13 -17.13 9.98 -6.99
N ARG A 14 -17.04 8.67 -7.20
CA ARG A 14 -16.90 8.10 -8.54
C ARG A 14 -18.16 8.34 -9.39
N GLN A 15 -19.35 8.25 -8.82
CA GLN A 15 -20.59 8.53 -9.52
C GLN A 15 -20.61 9.96 -10.10
N GLY A 16 -20.13 10.94 -9.35
CA GLY A 16 -19.98 12.31 -9.84
C GLY A 16 -18.97 12.45 -10.98
N LEU A 17 -17.90 11.63 -10.97
CA LEU A 17 -16.87 11.66 -12.04
C LEU A 17 -17.32 10.97 -13.32
N VAL A 18 -18.07 9.87 -13.21
CA VAL A 18 -18.63 9.11 -14.35
C VAL A 18 -19.74 9.87 -15.05
N ALA A 19 -20.41 10.79 -14.35
CA ALA A 19 -21.44 11.65 -14.95
C ALA A 19 -20.89 12.70 -15.93
N ASP A 20 -19.58 12.91 -16.00
CA ASP A 20 -18.93 13.87 -16.89
C ASP A 20 -18.55 13.22 -18.24
N PRO A 21 -19.30 13.46 -19.33
CA PRO A 21 -19.04 12.84 -20.63
C PRO A 21 -17.77 13.38 -21.32
N SER A 22 -17.17 14.44 -20.80
CA SER A 22 -15.98 15.08 -21.38
C SER A 22 -14.68 14.33 -21.07
N ARG A 23 -14.75 13.28 -20.25
CA ARG A 23 -13.59 12.52 -19.79
C ARG A 23 -13.86 11.01 -19.71
N PRO A 24 -12.83 10.17 -19.89
CA PRO A 24 -12.95 8.74 -19.62
C PRO A 24 -13.25 8.46 -18.15
N ASP A 25 -14.03 7.42 -17.88
CA ASP A 25 -14.33 6.96 -16.54
C ASP A 25 -13.04 6.48 -15.84
N PRO A 26 -12.68 7.05 -14.69
CA PRO A 26 -11.53 6.54 -13.96
C PRO A 26 -11.85 5.16 -13.34
N SER A 27 -10.83 4.33 -13.19
CA SER A 27 -10.97 3.07 -12.44
C SER A 27 -11.26 3.34 -10.96
N TRP A 28 -11.71 2.30 -10.25
CA TRP A 28 -11.73 2.30 -8.80
C TRP A 28 -10.30 2.35 -8.24
N VAL A 29 -10.18 2.82 -7.01
CA VAL A 29 -8.92 2.81 -6.28
C VAL A 29 -8.60 1.39 -5.83
N ARG A 30 -7.37 0.95 -6.10
CA ARG A 30 -6.82 -0.31 -5.60
C ARG A 30 -5.82 -0.03 -4.49
N ILE A 31 -5.99 -0.64 -3.33
CA ILE A 31 -4.95 -0.71 -2.31
C ILE A 31 -3.90 -1.72 -2.77
N THR A 32 -2.66 -1.28 -2.90
CA THR A 32 -1.56 -2.12 -3.38
C THR A 32 -0.72 -2.70 -2.26
N THR A 33 -0.38 -1.88 -1.28
CA THR A 33 0.39 -2.31 -0.11
C THR A 33 0.05 -1.46 1.10
N ILE A 34 0.02 -2.11 2.28
CA ILE A 34 -0.08 -1.46 3.57
C ILE A 34 1.25 -1.65 4.30
N THR A 35 1.79 -0.56 4.84
CA THR A 35 2.91 -0.59 5.78
C THR A 35 2.36 -0.39 7.17
N MET A 36 2.67 -1.32 8.06
CA MET A 36 2.25 -1.27 9.45
C MET A 36 3.44 -1.20 10.37
N ILE A 37 3.25 -0.59 11.52
CA ILE A 37 4.20 -0.57 12.61
C ILE A 37 3.60 -1.27 13.82
N SER A 38 4.46 -1.93 14.58
CA SER A 38 4.13 -2.57 15.84
C SER A 38 5.36 -2.60 16.73
N LYS A 39 5.27 -3.23 17.89
CA LYS A 39 6.40 -3.37 18.80
C LYS A 39 6.31 -4.68 19.59
N PHE A 40 7.41 -5.40 19.69
CA PHE A 40 7.58 -6.39 20.74
C PHE A 40 7.68 -5.69 22.10
N LEU A 41 7.03 -6.23 23.12
CA LEU A 41 7.02 -5.64 24.47
C LEU A 41 8.32 -5.95 25.24
N GLN A 42 9.40 -6.24 24.50
CA GLN A 42 10.74 -6.46 25.03
C GLN A 42 11.80 -6.01 24.02
N GLU A 43 13.01 -5.80 24.49
CA GLU A 43 14.18 -5.57 23.64
C GLU A 43 14.60 -6.86 22.91
N ILE A 44 15.15 -6.70 21.71
CA ILE A 44 15.61 -7.80 20.88
C ILE A 44 17.12 -7.70 20.68
N ASP A 45 17.83 -8.74 21.09
CA ASP A 45 19.24 -8.88 20.76
C ASP A 45 19.42 -9.16 19.26
N LEU A 46 19.57 -8.07 18.48
CA LEU A 46 19.71 -8.15 17.04
C LEU A 46 20.97 -8.89 16.59
N LYS A 47 22.05 -8.84 17.39
CA LYS A 47 23.30 -9.52 17.06
C LYS A 47 23.11 -11.04 17.16
N LYS A 48 22.65 -11.51 18.31
CA LYS A 48 22.32 -12.93 18.54
C LYS A 48 21.30 -13.43 17.51
N PHE A 49 20.27 -12.63 17.23
CA PHE A 49 19.25 -12.96 16.24
C PHE A 49 19.82 -13.10 14.82
N LYS A 50 20.68 -12.17 14.39
CA LYS A 50 21.34 -12.22 13.07
C LYS A 50 22.19 -13.46 12.91
N GLU A 51 23.02 -13.77 13.92
CA GLU A 51 23.93 -14.92 13.90
C GLU A 51 23.13 -16.22 13.80
N LYS A 52 22.20 -16.46 14.71
CA LYS A 52 21.41 -17.69 14.74
C LYS A 52 20.48 -17.85 13.54
N PHE A 53 19.84 -16.77 13.06
CA PHE A 53 19.01 -16.86 11.87
C PHE A 53 19.82 -17.16 10.61
N LYS A 54 21.07 -16.67 10.51
CA LYS A 54 21.99 -17.02 9.40
C LYS A 54 22.38 -18.48 9.40
N GLU A 55 22.60 -19.07 10.57
CA GLU A 55 22.87 -20.50 10.72
C GLU A 55 21.71 -21.36 10.22
N LEU A 56 20.47 -20.93 10.44
CA LEU A 56 19.26 -21.59 9.94
C LEU A 56 19.10 -21.44 8.42
N GLY A 57 19.73 -20.43 7.80
CA GLY A 57 19.64 -20.07 6.38
C GLY A 57 18.28 -19.48 6.02
N SER A 58 17.21 -20.25 6.10
CA SER A 58 15.84 -19.78 5.93
C SER A 58 14.84 -20.67 6.68
N VAL A 59 13.74 -20.08 7.13
CA VAL A 59 12.62 -20.85 7.68
C VAL A 59 11.61 -21.07 6.57
N THR A 60 11.49 -22.30 6.11
CA THR A 60 10.62 -22.65 4.99
C THR A 60 9.61 -23.72 5.43
N VAL A 61 8.34 -23.47 5.18
CA VAL A 61 7.31 -24.49 5.34
C VAL A 61 6.74 -24.84 3.97
N ARG A 62 6.96 -26.07 3.55
CA ARG A 62 6.42 -26.62 2.30
C ARG A 62 5.55 -27.83 2.61
N ARG A 63 4.34 -27.85 2.07
CA ARG A 63 3.48 -29.02 2.14
C ARG A 63 3.80 -29.96 0.97
N LYS A 64 4.32 -31.15 1.26
CA LYS A 64 4.67 -32.17 0.25
C LYS A 64 3.41 -32.55 -0.56
N GLY A 65 3.53 -32.56 -1.90
CA GLY A 65 2.44 -32.97 -2.80
C GLY A 65 1.34 -31.90 -3.05
N SER A 66 1.48 -30.69 -2.52
CA SER A 66 0.55 -29.58 -2.74
C SER A 66 1.07 -28.61 -3.78
N LYS A 67 0.17 -28.01 -4.61
CA LYS A 67 0.47 -26.85 -5.44
C LYS A 67 0.76 -25.59 -4.59
N PHE A 68 0.39 -25.63 -3.32
CA PHE A 68 0.68 -24.58 -2.35
C PHE A 68 2.18 -24.59 -2.02
N ARG A 69 2.88 -23.52 -2.38
CA ARG A 69 4.33 -23.39 -2.18
C ARG A 69 4.74 -23.21 -0.72
N GLY A 70 3.79 -23.07 0.21
CA GLY A 70 4.08 -22.73 1.60
C GLY A 70 4.51 -21.29 1.77
N PHE A 71 5.34 -21.03 2.77
CA PHE A 71 5.93 -19.72 3.01
C PHE A 71 7.42 -19.83 3.30
N GLU A 72 8.15 -18.76 3.03
CA GLU A 72 9.57 -18.64 3.29
C GLU A 72 9.88 -17.35 4.05
N TRP A 73 10.71 -17.46 5.08
CA TRP A 73 11.31 -16.36 5.81
C TRP A 73 12.81 -16.37 5.56
N LYS A 74 13.33 -15.28 5.02
CA LYS A 74 14.76 -15.17 4.67
C LYS A 74 15.33 -13.83 5.14
N MET A 75 16.45 -13.86 5.83
CA MET A 75 17.17 -12.65 6.19
C MET A 75 17.72 -11.98 4.93
N LYS A 76 17.60 -10.65 4.87
CA LYS A 76 18.21 -9.82 3.83
C LYS A 76 19.46 -9.15 4.39
N ASP A 77 20.54 -9.22 3.66
CA ASP A 77 21.72 -8.43 3.98
C ASP A 77 21.41 -6.95 3.74
N THR A 78 21.63 -6.14 4.77
CA THR A 78 21.44 -4.69 4.72
C THR A 78 22.62 -4.00 5.39
N ALA A 79 23.02 -2.85 4.87
CA ALA A 79 24.10 -2.04 5.44
C ALA A 79 23.75 -1.43 6.82
N PHE A 80 22.49 -1.51 7.24
CA PHE A 80 22.03 -0.93 8.50
C PHE A 80 22.33 -1.87 9.67
N TYR A 81 23.14 -1.40 10.63
CA TYR A 81 23.55 -2.18 11.80
C TYR A 81 22.47 -2.22 12.90
N ASN A 82 21.60 -1.20 12.97
CA ASN A 82 20.58 -1.02 14.00
C ASN A 82 19.24 -1.71 13.70
N GLN A 83 19.17 -2.50 12.62
CA GLN A 83 17.98 -3.24 12.24
C GLN A 83 18.31 -4.59 11.64
N VAL A 84 17.38 -5.52 11.72
CA VAL A 84 17.33 -6.74 10.92
C VAL A 84 16.21 -6.60 9.90
N THR A 85 16.51 -6.96 8.64
CA THR A 85 15.50 -7.01 7.58
C THR A 85 15.26 -8.45 7.18
N ILE A 86 14.01 -8.88 7.23
CA ILE A 86 13.58 -10.22 6.82
C ILE A 86 12.63 -10.07 5.63
N GLY A 87 12.86 -10.85 4.59
CA GLY A 87 11.90 -11.09 3.53
C GLY A 87 10.97 -12.22 3.92
N TYR A 88 9.68 -12.02 3.75
CA TYR A 88 8.66 -13.05 3.80
C TYR A 88 8.05 -13.22 2.41
N GLU A 89 7.86 -14.44 1.97
CA GLU A 89 7.20 -14.76 0.71
C GLU A 89 6.26 -15.95 0.89
N ASP A 90 5.04 -15.82 0.37
CA ASP A 90 4.08 -16.91 0.22
C ASP A 90 3.53 -16.92 -1.21
N ALA A 91 2.54 -17.77 -1.49
CA ALA A 91 1.92 -17.89 -2.82
C ALA A 91 1.22 -16.60 -3.30
N TYR A 92 0.91 -15.68 -2.40
CA TYR A 92 0.05 -14.53 -2.66
C TYR A 92 0.77 -13.20 -2.51
N SER A 93 1.85 -13.15 -1.70
CA SER A 93 2.44 -11.87 -1.33
C SER A 93 3.91 -11.98 -0.93
N ARG A 94 4.59 -10.84 -1.06
CA ARG A 94 5.94 -10.61 -0.56
C ARG A 94 5.91 -9.48 0.45
N LYS A 95 6.59 -9.67 1.57
CA LYS A 95 6.69 -8.66 2.62
C LYS A 95 8.13 -8.37 2.97
N SER A 96 8.37 -7.13 3.38
CA SER A 96 9.64 -6.72 3.98
C SER A 96 9.41 -6.33 5.42
N ILE A 97 10.06 -7.03 6.34
CA ILE A 97 9.90 -6.85 7.76
C ILE A 97 11.20 -6.33 8.33
N LYS A 98 11.14 -5.23 9.05
CA LYS A 98 12.27 -4.65 9.77
C LYS A 98 12.03 -4.77 11.26
N ILE A 99 13.05 -5.23 11.98
CA ILE A 99 13.05 -5.39 13.43
C ILE A 99 14.17 -4.52 13.98
N PHE A 100 13.90 -3.76 15.00
CA PHE A 100 14.85 -2.88 15.69
C PHE A 100 15.15 -3.41 17.09
N GLY A 101 16.34 -3.08 17.63
CA GLY A 101 16.75 -3.56 18.95
C GLY A 101 15.80 -3.19 20.10
N ASN A 102 15.15 -2.05 20.01
CA ASN A 102 14.14 -1.63 20.98
C ASN A 102 12.78 -2.35 20.84
N GLY A 103 12.72 -3.40 20.05
CA GLY A 103 11.51 -4.18 19.79
C GLY A 103 10.60 -3.61 18.71
N ALA A 104 10.84 -2.40 18.18
CA ALA A 104 10.00 -1.84 17.12
C ALA A 104 10.02 -2.71 15.86
N ILE A 105 8.88 -2.83 15.19
CA ILE A 105 8.68 -3.65 14.00
C ILE A 105 8.01 -2.78 12.92
N GLN A 106 8.48 -2.91 11.70
CA GLN A 106 7.83 -2.37 10.51
C GLN A 106 7.57 -3.50 9.53
N VAL A 107 6.33 -3.68 9.11
CA VAL A 107 5.92 -4.66 8.10
C VAL A 107 5.39 -3.92 6.89
N ALA A 108 6.08 -4.02 5.76
CA ALA A 108 5.65 -3.47 4.48
C ALA A 108 5.23 -4.58 3.52
N GLY A 109 4.13 -4.38 2.80
CA GLY A 109 3.61 -5.34 1.83
C GLY A 109 2.39 -6.13 2.31
N CYS A 110 1.77 -5.74 3.44
CA CYS A 110 0.51 -6.35 3.87
C CYS A 110 -0.62 -6.00 2.88
N SER A 111 -1.49 -6.96 2.63
CA SER A 111 -2.70 -6.77 1.82
C SER A 111 -3.84 -6.17 2.67
N ASP A 112 -3.91 -6.55 3.93
CA ASP A 112 -4.92 -6.11 4.90
C ASP A 112 -4.38 -6.21 6.34
N LEU A 113 -5.24 -5.86 7.31
CA LEU A 113 -4.89 -5.89 8.74
C LEU A 113 -4.70 -7.31 9.28
N TYR A 114 -5.49 -8.27 8.80
CA TYR A 114 -5.40 -9.67 9.25
C TYR A 114 -4.09 -10.28 8.79
N ASP A 115 -3.69 -10.01 7.55
CA ASP A 115 -2.41 -10.43 7.01
C ASP A 115 -1.24 -9.92 7.85
N CYS A 116 -1.29 -8.65 8.29
CA CYS A 116 -0.27 -8.10 9.18
C CYS A 116 -0.25 -8.80 10.54
N ARG A 117 -1.40 -8.97 11.19
CA ARG A 117 -1.49 -9.66 12.49
C ARG A 117 -0.97 -11.10 12.40
N ARG A 118 -1.30 -11.81 11.33
CA ARG A 118 -0.79 -13.16 11.06
C ARG A 118 0.73 -13.18 10.99
N ILE A 119 1.31 -12.26 10.23
CA ILE A 119 2.77 -12.14 10.08
C ILE A 119 3.45 -11.81 11.41
N LEU A 120 2.91 -10.88 12.19
CA LEU A 120 3.46 -10.51 13.49
C LEU A 120 3.44 -11.69 14.46
N LYS A 121 2.35 -12.46 14.47
CA LYS A 121 2.25 -13.66 15.30
C LYS A 121 3.28 -14.72 14.90
N GLN A 122 3.42 -14.99 13.60
CA GLN A 122 4.44 -15.93 13.11
C GLN A 122 5.86 -15.46 13.45
N LEU A 123 6.13 -14.16 13.30
CA LEU A 123 7.41 -13.57 13.63
C LEU A 123 7.76 -13.73 15.12
N SER A 124 6.78 -13.57 16.02
CA SER A 124 6.98 -13.79 17.45
C SER A 124 7.44 -15.23 17.76
N PHE A 125 6.83 -16.24 17.12
CA PHE A 125 7.26 -17.63 17.25
C PHE A 125 8.66 -17.88 16.68
N ILE A 126 8.98 -17.28 15.52
CA ILE A 126 10.33 -17.40 14.92
C ILE A 126 11.38 -16.79 15.85
N LEU A 127 11.09 -15.61 16.43
CA LEU A 127 11.98 -14.98 17.39
C LEU A 127 12.22 -15.86 18.61
N ALA A 128 11.16 -16.43 19.18
CA ALA A 128 11.29 -17.33 20.32
C ALA A 128 12.19 -18.53 19.99
N SER A 129 11.94 -19.16 18.85
CA SER A 129 12.74 -20.31 18.40
C SER A 129 14.20 -19.95 18.15
N VAL A 130 14.45 -18.82 17.45
CA VAL A 130 15.81 -18.40 17.08
C VAL A 130 16.62 -17.92 18.30
N LEU A 131 15.97 -17.20 19.22
CA LEU A 131 16.62 -16.67 20.42
C LEU A 131 16.57 -17.63 21.61
N GLU A 132 15.95 -18.82 21.44
CA GLU A 132 15.79 -19.83 22.50
C GLU A 132 15.04 -19.27 23.71
N LEU A 133 13.95 -18.54 23.45
CA LEU A 133 13.10 -17.99 24.50
C LEU A 133 12.05 -19.03 24.91
N GLU A 134 11.77 -19.14 26.19
CA GLU A 134 10.72 -20.05 26.72
C GLU A 134 9.33 -19.69 26.21
N VAL A 135 9.06 -18.41 26.03
CA VAL A 135 7.76 -17.90 25.59
C VAL A 135 7.94 -16.93 24.42
N PRO A 136 7.11 -17.04 23.38
CA PRO A 136 7.12 -16.06 22.29
C PRO A 136 6.89 -14.64 22.81
N PRO A 137 7.69 -13.64 22.40
CA PRO A 137 7.57 -12.28 22.88
C PRO A 137 6.20 -11.71 22.50
N PRO A 138 5.48 -11.11 23.46
CA PRO A 138 4.20 -10.48 23.17
C PRO A 138 4.37 -9.30 22.22
N VAL A 139 3.42 -9.14 21.31
CA VAL A 139 3.42 -8.10 20.28
C VAL A 139 2.28 -7.13 20.57
N ALA A 140 2.58 -5.84 20.56
CA ALA A 140 1.57 -4.80 20.63
C ALA A 140 0.66 -4.79 19.40
N ASP A 141 -0.49 -4.15 19.52
CA ASP A 141 -1.37 -3.94 18.36
C ASP A 141 -0.64 -3.17 17.25
N ALA A 142 -0.99 -3.48 16.02
CA ALA A 142 -0.35 -2.87 14.87
C ALA A 142 -1.13 -1.65 14.39
N ASP A 143 -0.39 -0.57 14.12
CA ASP A 143 -0.91 0.68 13.57
C ASP A 143 -0.57 0.80 12.09
N VAL A 144 -1.50 1.34 11.29
CA VAL A 144 -1.26 1.67 9.90
C VAL A 144 -0.34 2.88 9.81
N LYS A 145 0.81 2.69 9.19
CA LYS A 145 1.79 3.77 8.96
C LYS A 145 1.62 4.42 7.60
N MET A 146 1.30 3.61 6.58
CA MET A 146 1.13 4.08 5.21
C MET A 146 0.31 3.09 4.41
N ILE A 147 -0.58 3.62 3.59
CA ILE A 147 -1.34 2.87 2.58
C ILE A 147 -0.93 3.39 1.20
N ASN A 148 -0.50 2.49 0.34
CA ASN A 148 -0.22 2.80 -1.06
C ASN A 148 -1.39 2.32 -1.90
N THR A 149 -1.80 3.17 -2.84
CA THR A 149 -2.91 2.90 -3.74
C THR A 149 -2.56 3.24 -5.18
N ASN A 150 -3.30 2.71 -6.11
CA ASN A 150 -3.28 3.17 -7.49
C ASN A 150 -4.70 3.16 -8.11
N PHE A 151 -4.83 3.92 -9.18
CA PHE A 151 -5.99 3.90 -10.07
C PHE A 151 -5.57 4.32 -11.48
N SER A 152 -6.44 4.05 -12.46
CA SER A 152 -6.26 4.43 -13.86
C SER A 152 -7.22 5.54 -14.23
N LEU A 153 -6.77 6.49 -15.03
CA LEU A 153 -7.63 7.47 -15.69
C LEU A 153 -8.26 6.91 -16.97
N ASN A 154 -7.93 5.67 -17.34
CA ASN A 154 -8.36 4.97 -18.55
C ASN A 154 -8.11 5.75 -19.85
N SER A 155 -7.11 6.62 -19.81
CA SER A 155 -6.61 7.38 -20.95
C SER A 155 -5.13 7.69 -20.76
N SER A 156 -4.38 7.74 -21.83
CA SER A 156 -3.08 8.43 -21.79
C SER A 156 -3.29 9.92 -21.55
N VAL A 157 -2.32 10.58 -20.91
CA VAL A 157 -2.41 11.97 -20.49
C VAL A 157 -1.19 12.78 -20.88
N ASN A 158 -1.39 14.07 -21.10
CA ASN A 158 -0.32 15.02 -21.36
C ASN A 158 0.29 15.54 -20.05
N LEU A 159 1.50 15.07 -19.70
CA LEU A 159 2.16 15.43 -18.45
C LEU A 159 2.48 16.94 -18.36
N ASN A 160 2.81 17.60 -19.48
CA ASN A 160 3.10 19.04 -19.47
C ASN A 160 1.85 19.87 -19.11
N LYS A 161 0.67 19.46 -19.61
CA LYS A 161 -0.62 20.08 -19.24
C LYS A 161 -0.94 19.85 -17.77
N ILE A 162 -0.67 18.64 -17.25
CA ILE A 162 -0.83 18.33 -15.81
C ILE A 162 0.06 19.24 -14.97
N ILE A 163 1.34 19.38 -15.33
CA ILE A 163 2.27 20.27 -14.63
C ILE A 163 1.74 21.70 -14.61
N ALA A 164 1.40 22.24 -15.79
CA ALA A 164 0.92 23.60 -15.92
C ALA A 164 -0.36 23.89 -15.13
N LYS A 165 -1.26 22.93 -15.05
CA LYS A 165 -2.51 23.04 -14.31
C LYS A 165 -2.32 22.85 -12.81
N PHE A 166 -1.66 21.77 -12.40
CA PHE A 166 -1.51 21.43 -10.99
C PHE A 166 -0.60 22.41 -10.25
N ALA A 167 0.37 23.04 -10.94
CA ALA A 167 1.18 24.11 -10.34
C ALA A 167 0.37 25.34 -9.92
N LYS A 168 -0.85 25.51 -10.46
CA LYS A 168 -1.75 26.62 -10.11
C LYS A 168 -2.73 26.27 -8.99
N VAL A 169 -2.81 25.00 -8.60
CA VAL A 169 -3.72 24.55 -7.53
C VAL A 169 -3.08 24.89 -6.17
N PRO A 170 -3.77 25.67 -5.34
CA PRO A 170 -3.26 26.00 -4.00
C PRO A 170 -2.95 24.76 -3.18
N GLY A 171 -1.78 24.75 -2.54
CA GLY A 171 -1.34 23.61 -1.71
C GLY A 171 -0.71 22.45 -2.47
N PHE A 172 -0.68 22.47 -3.81
CA PHE A 172 0.03 21.46 -4.60
C PHE A 172 1.50 21.85 -4.79
N LYS A 173 2.39 20.88 -4.51
CA LYS A 173 3.81 21.00 -4.84
C LYS A 173 4.13 20.00 -5.94
N VAL A 174 4.33 20.52 -7.16
CA VAL A 174 4.56 19.73 -8.37
C VAL A 174 6.05 19.65 -8.66
N THR A 175 6.53 18.45 -8.96
CA THR A 175 7.91 18.19 -9.41
C THR A 175 7.91 17.18 -10.54
N PHE A 176 8.78 17.41 -11.56
CA PHE A 176 8.96 16.47 -12.67
C PHE A 176 10.43 16.46 -13.07
N ASP A 177 11.03 15.28 -13.03
CA ASP A 177 12.41 15.04 -13.45
C ASP A 177 12.40 13.71 -14.24
N PRO A 178 12.16 13.77 -15.57
CA PRO A 178 11.98 12.59 -16.40
C PRO A 178 13.23 11.71 -16.47
N ASP A 179 14.43 12.27 -16.26
CA ASP A 179 15.69 11.53 -16.29
C ASP A 179 15.83 10.58 -15.10
N ARG A 180 15.18 10.93 -13.99
CA ARG A 180 15.16 10.11 -12.76
C ARG A 180 13.90 9.28 -12.59
N TYR A 181 12.75 9.84 -12.99
CA TYR A 181 11.46 9.19 -12.76
C TYR A 181 10.41 9.71 -13.74
N SER A 182 9.82 8.80 -14.51
CA SER A 182 8.93 9.10 -15.63
C SER A 182 7.54 9.65 -15.25
N ALA A 183 7.27 9.89 -13.96
CA ALA A 183 5.99 10.43 -13.51
C ALA A 183 6.12 11.83 -12.92
N VAL A 184 5.10 12.65 -13.16
CA VAL A 184 4.90 13.91 -12.44
C VAL A 184 4.53 13.57 -10.99
N LYS A 185 5.29 14.13 -10.03
CA LYS A 185 5.00 13.99 -8.60
C LYS A 185 4.26 15.23 -8.10
N VAL A 186 3.15 15.01 -7.44
CA VAL A 186 2.33 16.04 -6.82
C VAL A 186 2.19 15.74 -5.34
N LYS A 187 2.70 16.61 -4.47
CA LYS A 187 2.52 16.51 -3.02
C LYS A 187 1.45 17.48 -2.57
N PHE A 188 0.52 17.03 -1.77
CA PHE A 188 -0.57 17.85 -1.24
C PHE A 188 -1.16 17.23 0.04
N VAL A 189 -1.92 18.04 0.78
CA VAL A 189 -2.70 17.59 1.94
C VAL A 189 -4.16 17.47 1.50
N PRO A 190 -4.78 16.27 1.56
CA PRO A 190 -6.12 16.04 1.02
C PRO A 190 -7.24 16.74 1.79
N GLY A 191 -7.02 17.10 3.04
CA GLY A 191 -8.01 17.77 3.88
C GLY A 191 -7.42 18.26 5.19
N LEU A 192 -8.20 19.05 5.92
CA LEU A 192 -7.79 19.57 7.22
C LEU A 192 -7.47 18.42 8.20
N GLY A 193 -6.32 18.48 8.84
CA GLY A 193 -5.86 17.45 9.78
C GLY A 193 -5.35 16.15 9.13
N MET A 194 -5.41 16.04 7.79
CA MET A 194 -4.92 14.88 7.06
C MET A 194 -3.43 14.94 6.80
N LYS A 195 -2.83 13.79 6.53
CA LYS A 195 -1.41 13.70 6.19
C LYS A 195 -1.15 14.10 4.75
N GLN A 196 0.05 14.64 4.53
CA GLN A 196 0.52 14.91 3.19
C GLN A 196 0.71 13.61 2.42
N VAL A 197 0.12 13.54 1.22
CA VAL A 197 0.27 12.44 0.28
C VAL A 197 1.13 12.86 -0.92
N THR A 198 1.62 11.87 -1.65
CA THR A 198 2.30 12.08 -2.92
C THR A 198 1.59 11.26 -4.00
N ALA A 199 1.08 11.93 -5.01
CA ALA A 199 0.60 11.31 -6.24
C ALA A 199 1.71 11.28 -7.29
N SER A 200 1.94 10.13 -7.90
CA SER A 200 2.81 9.96 -9.07
C SER A 200 1.94 9.68 -10.28
N ILE A 201 1.93 10.59 -11.26
CA ILE A 201 1.06 10.54 -12.44
C ILE A 201 1.91 10.21 -13.66
N PHE A 202 1.62 9.09 -14.30
CA PHE A 202 2.31 8.61 -15.49
C PHE A 202 1.57 9.02 -16.76
N SER A 203 2.32 9.13 -17.88
CA SER A 203 1.74 9.44 -19.20
C SER A 203 0.70 8.43 -19.67
N THR A 204 0.74 7.20 -19.16
CA THR A 204 -0.26 6.15 -19.40
C THR A 204 -1.60 6.42 -18.69
N GLY A 205 -1.70 7.46 -17.88
CA GLY A 205 -2.87 7.73 -17.04
C GLY A 205 -2.94 6.93 -15.75
N ARG A 206 -1.94 6.10 -15.44
CA ARG A 206 -1.81 5.45 -14.14
C ARG A 206 -1.40 6.48 -13.09
N ILE A 207 -2.09 6.46 -11.95
CA ILE A 207 -1.77 7.30 -10.80
C ILE A 207 -1.48 6.39 -9.61
N ILE A 208 -0.36 6.63 -8.95
CA ILE A 208 0.01 5.96 -7.69
C ILE A 208 -0.04 7.01 -6.58
N VAL A 209 -0.80 6.73 -5.52
CA VAL A 209 -0.87 7.61 -4.34
C VAL A 209 -0.21 6.91 -3.16
N THR A 210 0.75 7.60 -2.53
CA THR A 210 1.51 7.10 -1.39
C THR A 210 1.45 8.09 -0.23
N GLY A 211 1.60 7.59 1.00
CA GLY A 211 1.66 8.44 2.20
C GLY A 211 0.36 8.54 3.00
N ALA A 212 -0.77 8.09 2.47
CA ALA A 212 -2.02 8.04 3.22
C ALA A 212 -1.92 7.05 4.40
N GLN A 213 -2.57 7.36 5.51
CA GLN A 213 -2.71 6.49 6.68
C GLN A 213 -4.14 6.00 6.89
N THR A 214 -5.12 6.71 6.33
CA THR A 214 -6.53 6.41 6.48
C THR A 214 -7.20 6.21 5.12
N LEU A 215 -8.32 5.48 5.13
CA LEU A 215 -9.15 5.31 3.95
C LEU A 215 -9.79 6.63 3.50
N ASP A 216 -10.04 7.55 4.43
CA ASP A 216 -10.58 8.87 4.12
C ASP A 216 -9.56 9.74 3.36
N GLU A 217 -8.28 9.71 3.75
CA GLU A 217 -7.21 10.37 3.00
C GLU A 217 -7.10 9.84 1.57
N ILE A 218 -7.32 8.53 1.36
CA ILE A 218 -7.34 7.93 0.03
C ILE A 218 -8.53 8.45 -0.79
N ALA A 219 -9.73 8.44 -0.22
CA ALA A 219 -10.93 8.89 -0.91
C ALA A 219 -10.85 10.38 -1.29
N GLN A 220 -10.38 11.23 -0.38
CA GLN A 220 -10.17 12.65 -0.66
C GLN A 220 -9.08 12.88 -1.70
N SER A 221 -7.98 12.12 -1.65
CA SER A 221 -6.93 12.21 -2.66
C SER A 221 -7.44 11.84 -4.05
N TYR A 222 -8.23 10.78 -4.14
CA TYR A 222 -8.87 10.35 -5.39
C TYR A 222 -9.79 11.43 -5.95
N LYS A 223 -10.64 12.04 -5.09
CA LYS A 223 -11.53 13.15 -5.43
C LYS A 223 -10.73 14.34 -5.98
N ILE A 224 -9.82 14.88 -5.17
CA ILE A 224 -9.07 16.09 -5.51
C ILE A 224 -8.25 15.94 -6.79
N LEU A 225 -7.59 14.80 -6.98
CA LEU A 225 -6.82 14.55 -8.19
C LEU A 225 -7.73 14.54 -9.42
N ASN A 226 -8.87 13.85 -9.36
CA ASN A 226 -9.78 13.75 -10.50
C ASN A 226 -10.50 15.08 -10.81
N GLU A 227 -10.91 15.85 -9.82
CA GLU A 227 -11.56 17.15 -10.00
C GLU A 227 -10.65 18.21 -10.65
N ASN A 228 -9.33 18.04 -10.50
CA ASN A 228 -8.35 18.93 -11.12
C ASN A 228 -7.87 18.47 -12.50
N LEU A 229 -8.47 17.41 -13.07
CA LEU A 229 -8.19 16.95 -14.44
C LEU A 229 -9.37 17.36 -15.34
N ASP A 230 -9.08 18.13 -16.38
CA ASP A 230 -10.08 18.50 -17.40
C ASP A 230 -9.85 17.77 -18.72
N ALA A 231 -10.83 17.86 -19.63
CA ALA A 231 -10.82 17.19 -20.93
C ALA A 231 -9.55 17.44 -21.76
N THR A 232 -8.89 18.59 -21.59
CA THR A 232 -7.70 18.94 -22.37
C THR A 232 -6.46 18.14 -22.02
N ILE A 233 -6.45 17.49 -20.85
CA ILE A 233 -5.35 16.69 -20.35
C ILE A 233 -5.34 15.30 -20.99
N PHE A 234 -6.51 14.74 -21.28
CA PHE A 234 -6.65 13.42 -21.88
C PHE A 234 -6.23 13.43 -23.34
N VAL A 235 -5.47 12.41 -23.76
CA VAL A 235 -4.93 12.30 -25.11
C VAL A 235 -5.62 11.20 -25.88
N LYS A 236 -5.62 9.97 -25.37
CA LYS A 236 -6.21 8.82 -26.02
C LYS A 236 -6.77 7.86 -24.97
N PRO A 237 -8.08 7.52 -25.03
CA PRO A 237 -8.64 6.46 -24.22
C PRO A 237 -7.91 5.13 -24.43
N VAL A 238 -7.87 4.29 -23.42
CA VAL A 238 -7.33 2.93 -23.55
C VAL A 238 -8.36 2.00 -24.20
N ASP A 239 -7.88 1.02 -24.98
CA ASP A 239 -8.76 0.10 -25.70
C ASP A 239 -9.52 -0.85 -24.73
N ALA A 240 -8.90 -1.19 -23.58
CA ALA A 240 -9.50 -2.00 -22.52
C ALA A 240 -9.47 -1.23 -21.19
N PRO A 241 -10.52 -0.46 -20.89
CA PRO A 241 -10.55 0.35 -19.66
C PRO A 241 -10.60 -0.53 -18.41
N GLU A 242 -9.82 -0.16 -17.43
CA GLU A 242 -9.84 -0.78 -16.10
C GLU A 242 -11.00 -0.17 -15.30
N LEU A 243 -12.13 -0.85 -15.23
CA LEU A 243 -13.33 -0.34 -14.56
C LEU A 243 -13.35 -0.69 -13.07
N PHE A 244 -12.73 -1.82 -12.71
CA PHE A 244 -12.77 -2.39 -11.37
C PHE A 244 -11.43 -2.24 -10.66
N GLY A 245 -11.49 -2.13 -9.35
CA GLY A 245 -10.33 -2.14 -8.46
C GLY A 245 -10.62 -3.03 -7.26
N THR A 246 -9.57 -3.45 -6.56
CA THR A 246 -9.71 -4.13 -5.29
C THR A 246 -9.65 -3.12 -4.15
N VAL A 247 -10.64 -3.14 -3.29
CA VAL A 247 -10.64 -2.42 -2.02
C VAL A 247 -10.45 -3.45 -0.92
N MET A 248 -9.35 -3.37 -0.18
CA MET A 248 -9.03 -4.30 0.92
C MET A 248 -9.10 -5.80 0.52
N GLY A 249 -8.61 -6.14 -0.67
CA GLY A 249 -8.54 -7.53 -1.14
C GLY A 249 -9.81 -8.08 -1.81
N ALA A 250 -10.93 -7.36 -1.74
CA ALA A 250 -12.14 -7.70 -2.47
C ALA A 250 -12.31 -6.83 -3.73
N THR A 251 -12.91 -7.37 -4.76
CA THR A 251 -13.32 -6.58 -5.92
C THR A 251 -14.52 -5.70 -5.54
N PHE A 252 -14.67 -4.59 -6.24
CA PHE A 252 -15.82 -3.72 -6.03
C PHE A 252 -17.15 -4.47 -6.28
N GLU A 253 -17.18 -5.38 -7.26
CA GLU A 253 -18.34 -6.22 -7.53
C GLU A 253 -18.73 -7.11 -6.35
N GLU A 254 -17.73 -7.68 -5.66
CA GLU A 254 -17.97 -8.46 -4.45
C GLU A 254 -18.57 -7.60 -3.34
N TRP A 255 -18.08 -6.36 -3.19
CA TRP A 255 -18.63 -5.41 -2.23
C TRP A 255 -20.04 -4.94 -2.60
N VAL A 256 -20.30 -4.62 -3.88
CA VAL A 256 -21.64 -4.25 -4.34
C VAL A 256 -22.63 -5.40 -4.13
N ARG A 257 -22.21 -6.64 -4.38
CA ARG A 257 -23.04 -7.83 -4.14
C ARG A 257 -23.40 -7.95 -2.65
N VAL A 258 -22.44 -7.78 -1.76
CA VAL A 258 -22.67 -7.85 -0.31
C VAL A 258 -23.55 -6.69 0.19
N LEU A 259 -23.41 -5.49 -0.42
CA LEU A 259 -24.13 -4.29 -0.02
C LEU A 259 -25.52 -4.18 -0.67
N GLY A 260 -25.67 -4.69 -1.90
CA GLY A 260 -26.93 -4.65 -2.67
C GLY A 260 -27.94 -5.73 -2.30
N THR A 261 -27.59 -6.64 -1.38
CA THR A 261 -28.48 -7.71 -0.90
C THR A 261 -29.24 -7.35 0.39
N LYS A 262 -29.33 -6.07 0.74
CA LYS A 262 -30.16 -5.57 1.85
C LYS A 262 -31.32 -4.79 1.36
#